data_70e7dc36f45ad73bc0e6355677f6ed1e
#
_entry.id   70e7dc36f45ad73bc0e6355677f6ed1e
#
_cell.length_a   1.000
_cell.length_b   1.000
_cell.length_c   1.000
_cell.angle_alpha   90.00
_cell.angle_beta   90.00
_cell.angle_gamma   90.00
#
_symmetry.space_group_name_H-M   'P 1'
#
loop_
_entity.id
_entity.type
_entity.pdbx_description
1 polymer ?
#
loop_
_entity_poly.entity_id
_entity_poly.type
_entity_poly.pdbx_seq_one_letter_code
_entity_poly.pdbx_strand_id
1 'polypeptide(L)' 'MATQSDTIQVGGVRCERCVMRLAHVLEGFAGLEAANANLMGQVSLAWDDETTSREAIVERLSQSGFPVLTAV' A
#
# COMPACT_ATOMS: atom_id res chain seq x y z
N MET A 1 -1.71 -15.31 15.16
CA MET A 1 -2.07 -14.20 14.22
C MET A 1 -1.41 -12.91 14.67
N ALA A 2 -0.63 -12.34 13.79
CA ALA A 2 0.03 -11.09 14.08
C ALA A 2 -0.29 -10.07 12.99
N THR A 3 -0.89 -8.96 13.40
CA THR A 3 -1.11 -7.84 12.50
C THR A 3 0.14 -6.98 12.47
N GLN A 4 0.70 -6.80 11.30
CA GLN A 4 1.85 -5.93 11.10
C GLN A 4 1.37 -4.61 10.49
N SER A 5 2.07 -3.55 10.80
CA SER A 5 1.77 -2.25 10.19
C SER A 5 3.04 -1.56 9.78
N ASP A 6 2.96 -0.76 8.73
CA ASP A 6 4.11 -0.02 8.22
C ASP A 6 3.61 1.16 7.41
N THR A 7 4.50 2.11 7.21
CA THR A 7 4.24 3.26 6.35
C THR A 7 5.31 3.31 5.27
N ILE A 8 4.87 3.42 4.03
CA ILE A 8 5.78 3.46 2.89
C ILE A 8 5.54 4.72 2.07
N GLN A 9 6.54 5.10 1.30
CA GLN A 9 6.46 6.20 0.37
C GLN A 9 6.39 5.65 -1.04
N VAL A 10 5.37 6.07 -1.80
CA VAL A 10 5.22 5.63 -3.19
C VAL A 10 5.29 6.81 -4.14
N GLY A 11 5.68 6.55 -5.37
CA GLY A 11 5.65 7.54 -6.45
C GLY A 11 4.36 7.47 -7.24
N GLY A 12 4.18 8.42 -8.16
CA GLY A 12 3.05 8.42 -9.08
C GLY A 12 1.76 9.03 -8.52
N VAL A 13 1.73 9.39 -7.26
CA VAL A 13 0.56 10.03 -6.66
C VAL A 13 0.62 11.53 -6.91
N ARG A 14 -0.29 12.03 -7.74
CA ARG A 14 -0.29 13.44 -8.14
C ARG A 14 -1.60 14.16 -7.84
N CYS A 15 -2.68 13.40 -7.62
CA CYS A 15 -3.99 13.99 -7.39
C CYS A 15 -4.88 12.97 -6.68
N GLU A 16 -6.08 13.39 -6.35
CA GLU A 16 -7.04 12.52 -5.65
C GLU A 16 -7.37 11.25 -6.41
N ARG A 17 -7.38 11.30 -7.73
CA ARG A 17 -7.63 10.11 -8.56
C ARG A 17 -6.57 9.04 -8.33
N CYS A 18 -5.33 9.46 -8.19
CA CYS A 18 -4.23 8.54 -7.91
C CYS A 18 -4.40 7.90 -6.55
N VAL A 19 -4.80 8.68 -5.55
CA VAL A 19 -5.07 8.17 -4.20
C VAL A 19 -6.20 7.15 -4.22
N MET A 20 -7.28 7.46 -4.93
CA MET A 20 -8.42 6.55 -5.06
C MET A 20 -8.05 5.26 -5.77
N ARG A 21 -7.26 5.36 -6.82
CA ARG A 21 -6.79 4.19 -7.56
C ARG A 21 -5.89 3.31 -6.68
N LEU A 22 -5.01 3.94 -5.93
CA LEU A 22 -4.13 3.26 -5.01
C LEU A 22 -4.93 2.51 -3.94
N ALA A 23 -5.91 3.18 -3.34
CA ALA A 23 -6.79 2.56 -2.35
C ALA A 23 -7.56 1.39 -2.96
N HIS A 24 -8.03 1.53 -4.19
CA HIS A 24 -8.77 0.48 -4.87
C HIS A 24 -7.92 -0.76 -5.12
N VAL A 25 -6.68 -0.57 -5.51
CA VAL A 25 -5.72 -1.67 -5.69
C VAL A 25 -5.53 -2.43 -4.38
N LEU A 26 -5.39 -1.69 -3.28
CA LEU A 26 -5.16 -2.28 -1.97
C LEU A 26 -6.40 -2.95 -1.39
N GLU A 27 -7.59 -2.45 -1.69
CA GLU A 27 -8.83 -3.04 -1.20
C GLU A 27 -9.02 -4.50 -1.62
N GLY A 28 -8.57 -4.83 -2.81
CA GLY A 28 -8.69 -6.20 -3.32
C GLY A 28 -7.57 -7.13 -2.87
N PHE A 29 -6.70 -6.68 -2.01
CA PHE A 29 -5.53 -7.46 -1.62
C PHE A 29 -5.85 -8.36 -0.43
N ALA A 30 -5.73 -9.67 -0.64
CA ALA A 30 -6.00 -10.65 0.41
C ALA A 30 -4.99 -10.50 1.55
N GLY A 31 -5.49 -10.48 2.78
CA GLY A 31 -4.66 -10.35 3.97
C GLY A 31 -4.41 -8.93 4.41
N LEU A 32 -4.77 -7.95 3.60
CA LEU A 32 -4.62 -6.55 3.96
C LEU A 32 -5.83 -6.12 4.78
N GLU A 33 -5.58 -5.69 6.01
CA GLU A 33 -6.65 -5.32 6.93
C GLU A 33 -7.03 -3.85 6.83
N ALA A 34 -6.05 -2.99 6.61
CA ALA A 34 -6.30 -1.56 6.47
C ALA A 34 -5.23 -0.92 5.59
N ALA A 35 -5.62 0.10 4.86
CA ALA A 35 -4.69 0.88 4.05
C ALA A 35 -5.20 2.31 3.92
N ASN A 36 -4.32 3.25 4.09
CA ASN A 36 -4.60 4.67 3.91
C ASN A 36 -3.49 5.30 3.08
N ALA A 37 -3.87 6.16 2.17
CA ALA A 37 -2.92 6.89 1.34
C ALA A 37 -3.27 8.37 1.37
N ASN A 38 -2.27 9.23 1.20
CA ASN A 38 -2.48 10.66 1.10
C ASN A 38 -1.84 11.22 -0.17
N LEU A 39 -2.05 12.50 -0.41
CA LEU A 39 -1.54 13.17 -1.61
C LEU A 39 -0.03 13.32 -1.64
N MET A 40 0.62 13.10 -0.51
CA MET A 40 2.08 13.15 -0.41
C MET A 40 2.73 11.83 -0.81
N GLY A 41 1.91 10.82 -1.13
CA GLY A 41 2.42 9.51 -1.50
C GLY A 41 2.75 8.61 -0.32
N GLN A 42 2.34 9.00 0.87
CA GLN A 42 2.54 8.18 2.06
C GLN A 42 1.40 7.18 2.19
N VAL A 43 1.75 5.93 2.32
CA VAL A 43 0.77 4.84 2.42
C VAL A 43 0.98 4.12 3.75
N SER A 44 -0.05 4.15 4.58
CA SER A 44 -0.07 3.41 5.85
C SER A 44 -0.79 2.09 5.62
N LEU A 45 -0.14 1.01 5.98
CA LEU A 45 -0.64 -0.35 5.74
C LEU A 45 -0.75 -1.11 7.05
N ALA A 46 -1.76 -1.97 7.14
CA ALA A 46 -1.87 -2.96 8.20
C ALA A 46 -2.31 -4.27 7.55
N TRP A 47 -1.58 -5.33 7.80
CA TRP A 47 -1.86 -6.62 7.16
C TRP A 47 -1.68 -7.78 8.15
N ASP A 48 -2.27 -8.92 7.79
CA ASP A 48 -2.10 -10.15 8.51
C ASP A 48 -0.83 -10.85 8.02
N ASP A 49 0.15 -10.94 8.89
CA ASP A 49 1.45 -11.50 8.60
C ASP A 49 1.41 -12.97 8.17
N GLU A 50 0.36 -13.68 8.54
CA GLU A 50 0.18 -15.08 8.15
C GLU A 50 -0.39 -15.24 6.74
N THR A 51 -1.12 -14.23 6.26
CA THR A 51 -1.79 -14.29 4.96
C THR A 51 -0.97 -13.61 3.86
N THR A 52 -0.30 -12.53 4.19
CA THR A 52 0.49 -11.77 3.22
C THR A 52 1.74 -11.21 3.87
N SER A 53 2.55 -10.53 3.09
CA SER A 53 3.76 -9.90 3.58
C SER A 53 3.90 -8.51 2.99
N ARG A 54 4.77 -7.72 3.60
CA ARG A 54 5.08 -6.38 3.11
C ARG A 54 5.62 -6.44 1.67
N GLU A 55 6.45 -7.41 1.37
CA GLU A 55 7.03 -7.57 0.03
C GLU A 55 5.96 -7.82 -1.02
N ALA A 56 4.96 -8.63 -0.72
CA ALA A 56 3.86 -8.90 -1.62
C ALA A 56 3.05 -7.63 -1.90
N ILE A 57 2.82 -6.83 -0.89
CA ILE A 57 2.10 -5.57 -1.02
C ILE A 57 2.91 -4.58 -1.87
N VAL A 58 4.19 -4.46 -1.58
CA VAL A 58 5.11 -3.58 -2.32
C VAL A 58 5.14 -3.96 -3.80
N GLU A 59 5.24 -5.24 -4.08
CA GLU A 59 5.25 -5.73 -5.46
C GLU A 59 3.95 -5.39 -6.18
N ARG A 60 2.83 -5.56 -5.52
CA ARG A 60 1.53 -5.23 -6.09
C ARG A 60 1.43 -3.75 -6.44
N LEU A 61 1.90 -2.89 -5.56
CA LEU A 61 1.91 -1.46 -5.79
C LEU A 61 2.79 -1.09 -6.99
N SER A 62 3.96 -1.70 -7.10
CA SER A 62 4.86 -1.46 -8.22
C SER A 62 4.22 -1.86 -9.54
N GLN A 63 3.54 -3.00 -9.56
CA GLN A 63 2.86 -3.50 -10.76
C GLN A 63 1.70 -2.59 -11.16
N SER A 64 1.12 -1.89 -10.21
CA SER A 64 -0.02 -1.01 -10.45
C SER A 64 0.38 0.41 -10.82
N GLY A 65 1.67 0.68 -10.96
CA GLY A 65 2.16 2.00 -11.33
C GLY A 65 2.50 2.91 -10.16
N PHE A 66 2.61 2.35 -8.96
CA PHE A 66 2.96 3.10 -7.75
C PHE A 66 4.24 2.51 -7.15
N PRO A 67 5.40 2.82 -7.74
CA PRO A 67 6.65 2.28 -7.25
C PRO A 67 6.93 2.75 -5.82
N VAL A 68 7.36 1.84 -4.98
CA VAL A 68 7.74 2.17 -3.61
C VAL A 68 9.12 2.83 -3.64
N LEU A 69 9.18 4.07 -3.18
CA LEU A 69 10.40 4.87 -3.20
C LEU A 69 11.24 4.63 -1.96
N THR A 70 10.58 4.52 -0.82
CA THR A 70 11.29 4.28 0.43
C THR A 70 10.33 3.71 1.47
N ALA A 71 10.87 2.93 2.38
CA ALA A 71 10.17 2.45 3.56
C ALA A 71 10.52 3.34 4.74
N VAL A 72 9.52 3.72 5.48
CA VAL A 72 9.71 4.56 6.65
C VAL A 72 9.62 3.73 7.92
#